data_5d1254b04007191f10c6d812335e2ed1
#
_entry.id   5d1254b04007191f10c6d812335e2ed1
#
_cell.length_a   1.000
_cell.length_b   1.000
_cell.length_c   1.000
_cell.angle_alpha   90.00
_cell.angle_beta   90.00
_cell.angle_gamma   90.00
#
_symmetry.space_group_name_H-M   'P 1'
#
loop_
_entity.id
_entity.type
_entity.pdbx_description
1 polymer ?
#
loop_
_entity_poly.entity_id
_entity_poly.type
_entity_poly.pdbx_seq_one_letter_code
_entity_poly.pdbx_strand_id
1 'polypeptide(L)'
;MVEGLLKERFKEASVLPLWLHVGPASAPEPRPTEKPCMWSWRELKSLGNTIGDEISGKDAERRVLVLANPGFGGRLATTGTLNAALQVLNAGETAEPHRHSMAAI
;
A
#
# COMPACT_ATOMS: atom_id res chain seq x y z
N MET A 1 13.30 10.72 37.38
CA MET A 1 13.45 11.92 36.59
C MET A 1 12.12 12.40 36.13
N VAL A 2 11.94 13.70 36.10
CA VAL A 2 10.66 14.31 35.72
C VAL A 2 10.22 13.88 34.30
N GLU A 3 11.17 13.87 33.38
CA GLU A 3 10.89 13.45 31.99
C GLU A 3 10.42 12.00 31.90
N GLY A 4 11.02 11.12 32.68
CA GLY A 4 10.63 9.71 32.70
C GLY A 4 9.24 9.51 33.25
N LEU A 5 8.89 10.23 34.32
CA LEU A 5 7.57 10.17 34.93
C LEU A 5 6.49 10.72 33.99
N LEU A 6 6.79 11.82 33.29
CA LEU A 6 5.86 12.38 32.30
C LEU A 6 5.64 11.42 31.14
N LYS A 7 6.69 10.78 30.67
CA LYS A 7 6.60 9.81 29.58
C LYS A 7 5.65 8.65 29.94
N GLU A 8 5.78 8.13 31.16
CA GLU A 8 4.89 7.07 31.65
C GLU A 8 3.44 7.56 31.75
N ARG A 9 3.24 8.77 32.27
CA ARG A 9 1.89 9.36 32.37
C ARG A 9 1.26 9.56 30.99
N PHE A 10 2.03 10.00 30.00
CA PHE A 10 1.53 10.12 28.63
C PHE A 10 1.09 8.76 28.08
N LYS A 11 1.90 7.76 28.33
CA LYS A 11 1.60 6.39 27.90
C LYS A 11 0.33 5.86 28.57
N GLU A 12 0.21 6.02 29.87
CA GLU A 12 -0.97 5.59 30.63
C GLU A 12 -2.25 6.30 30.16
N ALA A 13 -2.13 7.57 29.81
CA ALA A 13 -3.26 8.36 29.32
C ALA A 13 -3.53 8.18 27.81
N SER A 14 -2.72 7.42 27.10
CA SER A 14 -2.81 7.23 25.66
C SER A 14 -2.74 8.55 24.89
N VAL A 15 -1.82 9.42 25.28
CA VAL A 15 -1.56 10.69 24.59
C VAL A 15 -0.10 10.78 24.18
N LEU A 16 0.15 11.54 23.13
CA LEU A 16 1.49 11.77 22.62
C LEU A 16 1.79 13.28 22.60
N PRO A 17 2.95 13.70 23.10
CA PRO A 17 3.33 15.11 23.05
C PRO A 17 3.69 15.51 21.62
N LEU A 18 2.92 16.41 21.03
CA LEU A 18 3.12 16.84 19.64
C LEU A 18 4.53 17.38 19.41
N TRP A 19 5.06 18.13 20.37
CA TRP A 19 6.37 18.75 20.21
C TRP A 19 7.54 17.79 20.07
N LEU A 20 7.36 16.55 20.46
CA LEU A 20 8.38 15.49 20.28
C LEU A 20 8.19 14.73 18.97
N HIS A 21 7.09 14.99 18.26
CA HIS A 21 6.73 14.28 17.04
C HIS A 21 6.62 15.23 15.84
N VAL A 22 7.10 16.46 15.99
CA VAL A 22 7.12 17.41 14.89
C VAL A 22 8.12 16.97 13.83
N GLY A 23 7.76 17.13 12.59
CA GLY A 23 8.58 16.69 11.47
C GLY A 23 7.85 17.02 10.17
N PRO A 24 7.88 16.14 9.17
CA PRO A 24 7.23 16.41 7.89
C PRO A 24 5.75 16.77 8.01
N ALA A 25 5.04 16.22 9.02
CA ALA A 25 3.63 16.52 9.26
C ALA A 25 3.39 17.96 9.69
N SER A 26 4.42 18.64 10.24
CA SER A 26 4.35 20.03 10.69
C SER A 26 4.95 21.01 9.70
N ALA A 27 5.40 20.53 8.54
CA ALA A 27 5.97 21.42 7.52
C ALA A 27 4.88 22.32 6.97
N PRO A 28 5.20 23.61 6.67
CA PRO A 28 4.21 24.51 6.10
C PRO A 28 3.77 24.12 4.69
N GLU A 29 4.55 23.29 4.01
CA GLU A 29 4.24 22.79 2.68
C GLU A 29 4.14 21.25 2.72
N PRO A 30 3.25 20.66 1.92
CA PRO A 30 3.17 19.21 1.82
C PRO A 30 4.50 18.60 1.37
N ARG A 31 4.88 17.50 1.98
CA ARG A 31 6.09 16.74 1.62
C ARG A 31 5.70 15.28 1.38
N PRO A 32 5.02 15.01 0.26
CA PRO A 32 4.59 13.64 -0.03
C PRO A 32 5.79 12.75 -0.34
N THR A 33 5.69 11.48 0.05
CA THR A 33 6.65 10.45 -0.34
C THR A 33 6.26 9.84 -1.68
N GLU A 34 5.02 9.97 -2.08
CA GLU A 34 4.53 9.52 -3.37
C GLU A 34 5.24 10.26 -4.50
N LYS A 35 5.58 9.52 -5.55
CA LYS A 35 6.13 10.11 -6.77
C LYS A 35 5.09 10.02 -7.88
N PRO A 36 5.01 11.01 -8.77
CA PRO A 36 4.18 10.88 -9.96
C PRO A 36 4.61 9.65 -10.76
N CYS A 37 3.64 8.84 -11.14
CA CYS A 37 3.88 7.63 -11.89
C CYS A 37 2.69 7.33 -12.78
N MET A 38 2.96 6.84 -13.98
CA MET A 38 1.93 6.39 -14.90
C MET A 38 2.20 4.93 -15.25
N TRP A 39 1.18 4.11 -15.14
CA TRP A 39 1.24 2.70 -15.52
C TRP A 39 0.56 2.52 -16.87
N SER A 40 1.35 2.28 -17.91
CA SER A 40 0.82 2.08 -19.26
C SER A 40 0.01 0.80 -19.35
N TRP A 41 -1.20 0.88 -19.89
CA TRP A 41 -2.03 -0.32 -20.12
C TRP A 41 -1.33 -1.31 -21.04
N ARG A 42 -0.59 -0.83 -22.02
CA ARG A 42 0.15 -1.70 -22.94
C ARG A 42 1.14 -2.59 -22.17
N GLU A 43 1.88 -1.99 -21.26
CA GLU A 43 2.86 -2.73 -20.44
C GLU A 43 2.17 -3.64 -19.44
N LEU A 44 1.14 -3.16 -18.77
CA LEU A 44 0.38 -3.97 -17.81
C LEU A 44 -0.27 -5.17 -18.49
N LYS A 45 -0.85 -4.97 -19.67
CA LYS A 45 -1.48 -6.04 -20.44
C LYS A 45 -0.46 -7.10 -20.85
N SER A 46 0.69 -6.67 -21.35
CA SER A 46 1.79 -7.57 -21.75
C SER A 46 2.26 -8.39 -20.55
N LEU A 47 2.51 -7.72 -19.43
CA LEU A 47 2.96 -8.39 -18.20
C LEU A 47 1.88 -9.34 -17.67
N GLY A 48 0.62 -8.91 -17.70
CA GLY A 48 -0.51 -9.74 -17.30
C GLY A 48 -0.64 -11.01 -18.13
N ASN A 49 -0.47 -10.91 -19.44
CA ASN A 49 -0.48 -12.08 -20.33
C ASN A 49 0.67 -13.03 -19.99
N THR A 50 1.86 -12.48 -19.74
CA THR A 50 3.03 -13.29 -19.40
C THR A 50 2.81 -14.05 -18.08
N ILE A 51 2.35 -13.39 -17.04
CA ILE A 51 2.12 -14.07 -15.76
C ILE A 51 0.96 -15.07 -15.84
N GLY A 52 -0.03 -14.80 -16.67
CA GLY A 52 -1.12 -15.75 -16.92
C GLY A 52 -0.62 -17.04 -17.56
N ASP A 53 0.37 -16.93 -18.43
CA ASP A 53 0.95 -18.10 -19.10
C ASP A 53 1.97 -18.83 -18.23
N GLU A 54 2.81 -18.09 -17.48
CA GLU A 54 3.97 -18.66 -16.80
C GLU A 54 3.73 -19.00 -15.34
N ILE A 55 2.77 -18.36 -14.68
CA ILE A 55 2.50 -18.55 -13.25
C ILE A 55 1.15 -19.22 -13.08
N SER A 56 1.14 -20.40 -12.47
CA SER A 56 -0.11 -21.15 -12.24
C SER A 56 -0.96 -20.45 -11.16
N GLY A 57 -2.27 -20.64 -11.22
CA GLY A 57 -3.18 -20.16 -10.20
C GLY A 57 -2.93 -20.78 -8.82
N LYS A 58 -2.25 -21.94 -8.76
CA LYS A 58 -1.86 -22.57 -7.50
C LYS A 58 -0.66 -21.87 -6.87
N ASP A 59 0.28 -21.41 -7.69
CA ASP A 59 1.51 -20.77 -7.20
C ASP A 59 1.29 -19.32 -6.84
N ALA A 60 0.35 -18.65 -7.51
CA ALA A 60 -0.01 -17.27 -7.21
C ALA A 60 -1.52 -17.21 -7.03
N GLU A 61 -1.97 -17.42 -5.83
CA GLU A 61 -3.38 -17.59 -5.46
C GLU A 61 -4.36 -16.68 -6.20
N ARG A 62 -3.98 -15.45 -6.49
CA ARG A 62 -4.83 -14.49 -7.19
C ARG A 62 -4.17 -13.77 -8.35
N ARG A 63 -2.93 -14.02 -8.64
CA ARG A 63 -2.16 -13.31 -9.69
C ARG A 63 -2.48 -11.82 -9.71
N VAL A 64 -2.30 -11.15 -8.58
CA VAL A 64 -2.57 -9.72 -8.43
C VAL A 64 -1.28 -8.95 -8.56
N LEU A 65 -1.27 -7.97 -9.47
CA LEU A 65 -0.17 -7.02 -9.61
C LEU A 65 -0.63 -5.69 -9.00
N VAL A 66 -0.02 -5.32 -7.89
CA VAL A 66 -0.32 -4.03 -7.25
C VAL A 66 0.44 -2.93 -7.98
N LEU A 67 -0.26 -1.85 -8.33
CA LEU A 67 0.39 -0.67 -8.91
C LEU A 67 1.12 0.06 -7.78
N ALA A 68 2.39 -0.30 -7.60
CA ALA A 68 3.18 0.16 -6.46
C ALA A 68 3.86 1.48 -6.76
N ASN A 69 3.68 2.47 -5.88
CA ASN A 69 4.29 3.78 -6.07
C ASN A 69 5.81 3.70 -5.89
N PRO A 70 6.58 4.24 -6.83
CA PRO A 70 8.04 4.18 -6.74
C PRO A 70 8.62 4.94 -5.57
N GLY A 71 7.86 5.87 -4.96
CA GLY A 71 8.30 6.63 -3.80
C GLY A 71 8.24 5.85 -2.49
N PHE A 72 7.62 4.67 -2.47
CA PHE A 72 7.40 3.90 -1.24
C PHE A 72 8.41 2.77 -0.99
N GLY A 73 9.44 2.65 -1.81
CA GLY A 73 10.51 1.69 -1.56
C GLY A 73 10.08 0.23 -1.47
N GLY A 74 9.14 -0.20 -2.31
CA GLY A 74 8.69 -1.58 -2.34
C GLY A 74 7.44 -1.88 -1.51
N ARG A 75 6.85 -0.88 -0.86
CA ARG A 75 5.60 -1.05 -0.13
C ARG A 75 4.44 -1.30 -1.11
N LEU A 76 3.53 -2.21 -0.75
CA LEU A 76 2.36 -2.54 -1.56
C LEU A 76 1.28 -1.46 -1.45
N ALA A 77 1.52 -0.32 -2.07
CA ALA A 77 0.60 0.80 -2.03
C ALA A 77 0.75 1.69 -3.26
N THR A 78 -0.36 2.11 -3.83
CA THR A 78 -0.38 3.03 -4.96
C THR A 78 -0.25 4.46 -4.48
N THR A 79 -0.99 4.81 -3.42
CA THR A 79 -0.83 6.07 -2.67
C THR A 79 -0.91 5.78 -1.18
N GLY A 80 -0.86 6.80 -0.34
CA GLY A 80 -1.02 6.62 1.11
C GLY A 80 -2.40 6.12 1.51
N THR A 81 -3.43 6.33 0.68
CA THR A 81 -4.82 6.02 1.00
C THR A 81 -5.52 5.16 -0.04
N LEU A 82 -4.96 5.01 -1.23
CA LEU A 82 -5.57 4.27 -2.33
C LEU A 82 -4.64 3.18 -2.83
N ASN A 83 -5.22 2.03 -3.14
CA ASN A 83 -4.54 0.95 -3.82
C ASN A 83 -5.25 0.63 -5.12
N ALA A 84 -4.48 0.45 -6.18
CA ALA A 84 -4.97 -0.05 -7.45
C ALA A 84 -4.19 -1.30 -7.82
N ALA A 85 -4.86 -2.27 -8.40
CA ALA A 85 -4.23 -3.53 -8.74
C ALA A 85 -4.87 -4.12 -10.01
N LEU A 86 -4.08 -4.94 -10.68
CA LEU A 86 -4.52 -5.72 -11.83
C LEU A 86 -4.58 -7.19 -11.42
N GLN A 87 -5.73 -7.80 -11.53
CA GLN A 87 -5.90 -9.24 -11.31
C GLN A 87 -5.97 -9.96 -12.64
N VAL A 88 -5.26 -11.07 -12.77
CA VAL A 88 -5.19 -11.86 -14.00
C VAL A 88 -5.86 -13.21 -13.78
N LEU A 89 -6.90 -13.46 -14.57
CA LEU A 89 -7.60 -14.75 -14.60
C LEU A 89 -7.56 -15.29 -16.03
N ASN A 90 -7.14 -16.52 -16.18
CA ASN A 90 -7.24 -17.22 -17.44
C ASN A 90 -8.66 -17.77 -17.62
N ALA A 91 -9.02 -18.10 -18.86
CA ALA A 91 -10.32 -18.72 -19.14
C ALA A 91 -10.53 -19.97 -18.29
N GLY A 92 -11.69 -20.07 -17.67
CA GLY A 92 -12.06 -21.20 -16.82
C GLY A 92 -11.56 -21.10 -15.36
N GLU A 93 -10.78 -20.09 -15.05
CA GLU A 93 -10.32 -19.87 -13.66
C GLU A 93 -11.32 -19.04 -12.88
N THR A 94 -11.35 -19.26 -11.56
CA THR A 94 -12.21 -18.52 -10.65
C THR A 94 -11.36 -17.95 -9.52
N ALA A 95 -11.58 -16.67 -9.18
CA ALA A 95 -10.97 -16.08 -8.01
C ALA A 95 -11.77 -16.47 -6.76
N GLU A 96 -11.07 -16.93 -5.72
CA GLU A 96 -11.71 -17.28 -4.45
C GLU A 96 -12.34 -16.04 -3.82
N PRO A 97 -13.56 -16.15 -3.27
CA PRO A 97 -14.17 -15.03 -2.58
C PRO A 97 -13.39 -14.70 -1.31
N HIS A 98 -13.35 -13.43 -0.97
CA HIS A 98 -12.66 -12.96 0.22
C HIS A 98 -13.35 -11.72 0.79
N ARG A 99 -12.94 -11.35 2.00
CA ARG A 99 -13.45 -10.15 2.68
C ARG A 99 -12.28 -9.28 3.09
N HIS A 100 -12.54 -7.99 3.13
CA HIS A 100 -11.58 -7.02 3.67
C HIS A 100 -12.36 -5.86 4.29
N SER A 101 -11.69 -5.11 5.17
CA SER A 101 -12.32 -4.00 5.88
C SER A 101 -12.38 -2.71 5.05
N MET A 102 -11.55 -2.60 4.01
CA MET A 102 -11.54 -1.44 3.14
C MET A 102 -12.61 -1.54 2.06
N ALA A 103 -13.03 -0.40 1.54
CA ALA A 103 -13.96 -0.37 0.42
C ALA A 103 -13.26 -0.75 -0.88
N ALA A 104 -13.99 -1.37 -1.80
CA ALA A 104 -13.49 -1.71 -3.11
C ALA A 104 -14.50 -1.25 -4.18
N ILE A 105 -13.98 -0.86 -5.32
CA ILE A 105 -14.76 -0.45 -6.48
C ILE A 105 -14.59 -1.47 -7.60
#